data_8a8b9c7f896b53782133715a891fbf71
#
_entry.id   8a8b9c7f896b53782133715a891fbf71
#
_cell.length_a   1.000
_cell.length_b   1.000
_cell.length_c   1.000
_cell.angle_alpha   90.00
_cell.angle_beta   90.00
_cell.angle_gamma   90.00
#
_symmetry.space_group_name_H-M   'P 1'
#
loop_
_entity.id
_entity.type
_entity.pdbx_description
1 polymer ?
#
loop_
_entity_poly.entity_id
_entity_poly.type
_entity_poly.pdbx_seq_one_letter_code
_entity_poly.pdbx_strand_id
1 'polypeptide(L)' 'MRIAEAAKIVLKDFAAPMHARDIAAAIAEKKLFEFKIKDAVSVVSKALRQSEKFKKFGPGVFELSR' A
#
# COMPACT_ATOMS: atom_id res chain seq x y z
N MET A 1 1.50 -7.90 -11.33
CA MET A 1 0.93 -7.82 -9.96
C MET A 1 0.25 -6.47 -9.79
N ARG A 2 -0.90 -6.47 -9.16
CA ARG A 2 -1.63 -5.23 -8.93
C ARG A 2 -1.11 -4.52 -7.67
N ILE A 3 -1.31 -3.21 -7.59
CA ILE A 3 -0.87 -2.41 -6.44
C ILE A 3 -1.45 -2.96 -5.14
N ALA A 4 -2.74 -3.32 -5.13
CA ALA A 4 -3.37 -3.85 -3.94
C ALA A 4 -2.72 -5.16 -3.47
N GLU A 5 -2.34 -6.02 -4.40
CA GLU A 5 -1.66 -7.27 -4.06
C GLU A 5 -0.27 -6.99 -3.49
N ALA A 6 0.46 -6.06 -4.09
CA ALA A 6 1.77 -5.67 -3.61
C ALA A 6 1.68 -5.07 -2.21
N ALA A 7 0.70 -4.20 -1.97
CA ALA A 7 0.48 -3.61 -0.67
C ALA A 7 0.12 -4.67 0.38
N LYS A 8 -0.65 -5.67 0.00
CA LYS A 8 -1.00 -6.77 0.90
C LYS A 8 0.24 -7.52 1.37
N ILE A 9 1.15 -7.79 0.46
CA ILE A 9 2.41 -8.46 0.78
C ILE A 9 3.22 -7.61 1.77
N VAL A 10 3.33 -6.31 1.49
CA VAL A 10 4.07 -5.39 2.33
C VAL A 10 3.48 -5.31 3.73
N LEU A 11 2.17 -5.13 3.84
CA LEU A 11 1.51 -5.02 5.14
C LEU A 11 1.56 -6.32 5.93
N LYS A 12 1.44 -7.45 5.25
CA LYS A 12 1.54 -8.74 5.89
C LYS A 12 2.94 -8.98 6.45
N ASP A 13 3.96 -8.58 5.71
CA ASP A 13 5.34 -8.72 6.12
C ASP A 13 5.69 -7.78 7.28
N PHE A 14 5.19 -6.53 7.22
CA PHE A 14 5.42 -5.55 8.26
C PHE A 14 4.62 -5.82 9.52
N ALA A 15 3.43 -6.41 9.37
CA ALA A 15 2.54 -6.82 10.45
C ALA A 15 2.04 -5.66 11.33
N ALA A 16 1.90 -4.46 10.76
CA ALA A 16 1.41 -3.27 11.47
C ALA A 16 0.87 -2.26 10.46
N PRO A 17 0.04 -1.30 10.90
CA PRO A 17 -0.42 -0.24 10.01
C PRO A 17 0.74 0.56 9.44
N MET A 18 0.63 0.97 8.18
CA MET A 18 1.65 1.75 7.51
C MET A 18 1.04 2.93 6.78
N HIS A 19 1.77 4.03 6.71
CA HIS A 19 1.37 5.16 5.89
C HIS A 19 1.53 4.78 4.41
N ALA A 20 0.64 5.32 3.55
CA ALA A 20 0.70 5.03 2.11
C ALA A 20 2.08 5.32 1.52
N ARG A 21 2.75 6.35 2.01
CA ARG A 21 4.11 6.69 1.59
C ARG A 21 5.08 5.55 1.87
N ASP A 22 5.00 4.98 3.05
CA ASP A 22 5.88 3.87 3.44
C ASP A 22 5.54 2.60 2.67
N ILE A 23 4.25 2.38 2.42
CA ILE A 23 3.81 1.25 1.61
C ILE A 23 4.36 1.37 0.19
N ALA A 24 4.24 2.55 -0.41
CA ALA A 24 4.76 2.79 -1.75
C ALA A 24 6.28 2.57 -1.82
N ALA A 25 7.00 3.08 -0.84
CA ALA A 25 8.45 2.91 -0.78
C ALA A 25 8.84 1.43 -0.64
N ALA A 26 8.12 0.68 0.20
CA ALA A 26 8.38 -0.74 0.37
C ALA A 26 8.07 -1.54 -0.88
N ILE A 27 6.98 -1.20 -1.58
CA ILE A 27 6.63 -1.85 -2.84
C ILE A 27 7.75 -1.64 -3.87
N ALA A 28 8.25 -0.43 -3.98
CA ALA A 28 9.33 -0.10 -4.91
C ALA A 28 10.62 -0.80 -4.53
N GLU A 29 10.95 -0.83 -3.24
CA GLU A 29 12.16 -1.48 -2.74
C GLU A 29 12.14 -2.98 -3.00
N LYS A 30 11.00 -3.61 -2.79
CA LYS A 30 10.83 -5.05 -3.03
C LYS A 30 10.58 -5.37 -4.50
N LYS A 31 10.49 -4.35 -5.36
CA LYS A 31 10.24 -4.49 -6.79
C LYS A 31 8.96 -5.28 -7.10
N LEU A 32 7.95 -5.11 -6.25
CA LEU A 32 6.67 -5.78 -6.42
C LEU A 32 5.80 -5.09 -7.48
N PHE A 33 6.01 -3.80 -7.69
CA PHE A 33 5.28 -3.04 -8.67
C PHE A 33 6.14 -1.87 -9.14
N GLU A 34 6.14 -1.61 -10.43
CA GLU A 34 6.88 -0.49 -10.99
C GLU A 34 5.96 0.70 -11.17
N PHE A 35 6.23 1.78 -10.42
CA PHE A 35 5.46 3.00 -10.54
C PHE A 35 6.04 3.86 -11.67
N LYS A 36 5.20 4.16 -12.67
CA LYS A 36 5.62 4.95 -13.83
C LYS A 36 5.29 6.43 -13.68
N ILE A 37 4.69 6.81 -12.56
CA ILE A 37 4.33 8.20 -12.30
C ILE A 37 5.01 8.70 -11.03
N LYS A 38 5.17 10.02 -10.92
CA LYS A 38 5.88 10.60 -9.78
C LYS A 38 5.13 10.45 -8.46
N ASP A 39 3.80 10.45 -8.52
CA ASP A 39 2.98 10.44 -7.31
C ASP A 39 2.51 9.03 -6.96
N ALA A 40 3.47 8.17 -6.65
CA ALA A 40 3.19 6.81 -6.25
C ALA A 40 2.34 6.74 -4.98
N VAL A 41 2.52 7.69 -4.07
CA VAL A 41 1.78 7.73 -2.81
C VAL A 41 0.28 7.89 -3.06
N SER A 42 -0.11 8.81 -3.94
CA SER A 42 -1.51 9.01 -4.28
C SER A 42 -2.11 7.78 -4.95
N VAL A 43 -1.35 7.14 -5.83
CA VAL A 43 -1.80 5.93 -6.52
C VAL A 43 -2.04 4.81 -5.52
N VAL A 44 -1.10 4.59 -4.60
CA VAL A 44 -1.24 3.58 -3.56
C VAL A 44 -2.44 3.87 -2.67
N SER A 45 -2.54 5.12 -2.19
CA SER A 45 -3.64 5.54 -1.32
C SER A 45 -5.00 5.29 -1.98
N LYS A 46 -5.13 5.68 -3.25
CA LYS A 46 -6.36 5.49 -4.00
C LYS A 46 -6.69 4.00 -4.16
N ALA A 47 -5.69 3.20 -4.52
CA ALA A 47 -5.88 1.77 -4.70
C ALA A 47 -6.34 1.10 -3.40
N LEU A 48 -5.75 1.48 -2.28
CA LEU A 48 -6.10 0.89 -0.98
C LEU A 48 -7.49 1.31 -0.53
N ARG A 49 -7.88 2.56 -0.79
CA ARG A 49 -9.23 3.02 -0.44
C ARG A 49 -10.31 2.34 -1.26
N GLN A 50 -9.99 1.90 -2.46
CA GLN A 50 -10.94 1.21 -3.33
C GLN A 50 -11.02 -0.29 -3.05
N SER A 51 -10.10 -0.82 -2.26
CA SER A 51 -10.05 -2.24 -1.96
C SER A 51 -10.66 -2.52 -0.58
N GLU A 52 -11.50 -3.53 -0.50
CA GLU A 52 -12.10 -3.95 0.77
C GLU A 52 -11.13 -4.69 1.68
N LYS A 53 -9.97 -5.06 1.16
CA LYS A 53 -8.97 -5.81 1.91
C LYS A 53 -8.15 -4.94 2.87
N PHE A 54 -8.32 -3.63 2.78
CA PHE A 54 -7.56 -2.70 3.60
C PHE A 54 -8.49 -1.82 4.42
N LYS A 55 -8.06 -1.52 5.62
CA LYS A 55 -8.80 -0.67 6.53
C LYS A 55 -7.99 0.59 6.81
N LYS A 56 -8.66 1.73 6.79
CA LYS A 56 -8.02 2.99 7.11
C LYS A 56 -7.86 3.11 8.61
N PHE A 57 -6.63 3.19 9.08
CA PHE A 57 -6.31 3.30 10.49
C PHE A 57 -6.23 4.75 10.95
N GLY A 58 -5.81 5.65 10.07
CA GLY A 58 -5.70 7.07 10.34
C GLY A 58 -5.47 7.82 9.05
N PRO A 59 -5.21 9.15 9.08
CA PRO A 59 -4.98 9.92 7.85
C PRO A 59 -3.82 9.33 7.06
N GLY A 60 -4.12 8.75 5.90
CA GLY A 60 -3.12 8.15 5.04
C GLY A 60 -2.52 6.84 5.54
N VAL A 61 -3.00 6.32 6.66
CA VAL A 61 -2.48 5.08 7.26
C VAL A 61 -3.45 3.94 6.98
N PHE A 62 -2.91 2.82 6.54
CA PHE A 62 -3.72 1.65 6.18
C PHE A 62 -3.19 0.39 6.85
N GLU A 63 -4.08 -0.55 7.10
CA GLU A 63 -3.74 -1.86 7.61
C GLU A 63 -4.55 -2.92 6.88
N LEU A 64 -4.12 -4.17 6.98
CA LEU A 64 -4.88 -5.27 6.40
C LEU A 64 -6.15 -5.50 7.20
N SER A 65 -7.27 -5.58 6.49
CA SER A 65 -8.55 -5.95 7.07
C SER A 65 -8.61 -7.48 7.13
N ARG A 66 -9.03 -7.99 8.25
CA ARG A 66 -9.18 -9.44 8.41
C ARG A 66 -10.62 -9.86 8.27
#